data_e71b6a077c407d522916d2e117e2b0d8
#
_entry.id   e71b6a077c407d522916d2e117e2b0d8
#
_cell.length_a   1.000
_cell.length_b   1.000
_cell.length_c   1.000
_cell.angle_alpha   90.00
_cell.angle_beta   90.00
_cell.angle_gamma   90.00
#
_symmetry.space_group_name_H-M   'P 1'
#
loop_
_entity.id
_entity.type
_entity.pdbx_description
1 polymer ?
#
loop_
_entity_poly.entity_id
_entity_poly.type
_entity_poly.pdbx_seq_one_letter_code
_entity_poly.pdbx_strand_id
1 'polypeptide(L)'
;MSKLYKSNHNEVIFVACDTFRAAAIDQLERWSKKLNCEIIKSEPGSDPASVAYKAMEFAKKNNVDITLIDTAGRLQNKKNLMEEYKKIANVTKKIDPNAPHEVLLILDATSGQNIINQVEEFNKIIPITGLIMTKLDGTAKGGILIAIAKKYKLPIIALGLGEKEDDLEIFKAEQFAKAFTQFN
;
A
#
# COMPACT_ATOMS: atom_id res chain seq x y z
N MET A 1 3.88 3.81 -7.54
CA MET A 1 2.90 2.80 -8.07
C MET A 1 2.10 3.33 -9.25
N SER A 2 1.18 4.28 -9.08
CA SER A 2 0.34 4.77 -10.19
C SER A 2 1.10 5.20 -11.43
N LYS A 3 2.24 5.90 -11.27
CA LYS A 3 3.12 6.29 -12.39
C LYS A 3 3.62 5.08 -13.19
N LEU A 4 3.98 3.99 -12.51
CA LEU A 4 4.43 2.75 -13.14
C LEU A 4 3.31 2.07 -13.95
N TYR A 5 2.09 2.04 -13.43
CA TYR A 5 0.96 1.50 -14.18
C TYR A 5 0.57 2.37 -15.36
N LYS A 6 0.54 3.69 -15.18
CA LYS A 6 0.23 4.64 -16.27
C LYS A 6 1.28 4.62 -17.39
N SER A 7 2.56 4.37 -17.09
CA SER A 7 3.57 4.20 -18.14
C SER A 7 3.30 2.99 -19.05
N ASN A 8 2.49 2.04 -18.60
CA ASN A 8 2.02 0.89 -19.37
C ASN A 8 0.63 1.10 -19.99
N HIS A 9 0.18 2.35 -20.12
CA HIS A 9 -1.12 2.75 -20.68
C HIS A 9 -2.36 2.27 -19.89
N ASN A 10 -2.20 1.87 -18.62
CA ASN A 10 -3.31 1.49 -17.77
C ASN A 10 -4.08 2.71 -17.27
N GLU A 11 -5.40 2.59 -17.21
CA GLU A 11 -6.26 3.52 -16.51
C GLU A 11 -6.21 3.24 -15.00
N VAL A 12 -5.82 4.27 -14.21
CA VAL A 12 -5.61 4.14 -12.76
C VAL A 12 -6.48 5.12 -12.02
N ILE A 13 -7.22 4.62 -11.02
CA ILE A 13 -7.92 5.48 -10.06
C ILE A 13 -7.35 5.35 -8.65
N PHE A 14 -7.47 6.40 -7.86
CA PHE A 14 -7.21 6.41 -6.42
C PHE A 14 -8.50 6.31 -5.63
N VAL A 15 -8.43 5.64 -4.47
CA VAL A 15 -9.55 5.50 -3.55
C VAL A 15 -9.11 5.90 -2.14
N ALA A 16 -9.70 6.97 -1.60
CA ALA A 16 -9.35 7.50 -0.29
C ALA A 16 -10.16 6.80 0.80
N CYS A 17 -9.68 5.67 1.30
CA CYS A 17 -10.28 4.93 2.41
C CYS A 17 -9.71 5.28 3.80
N ASP A 18 -8.67 6.10 3.92
CA ASP A 18 -8.29 6.73 5.20
C ASP A 18 -9.21 7.93 5.48
N THR A 19 -10.48 7.65 5.75
CA THR A 19 -11.53 8.67 5.87
C THR A 19 -11.47 9.46 7.20
N PHE A 20 -10.77 8.95 8.20
CA PHE A 20 -10.64 9.61 9.50
C PHE A 20 -9.60 10.75 9.50
N ARG A 21 -8.75 10.79 8.50
CA ARG A 21 -7.69 11.79 8.36
C ARG A 21 -7.95 12.68 7.14
N ALA A 22 -8.56 13.85 7.38
CA ALA A 22 -8.79 14.83 6.32
C ALA A 22 -7.49 15.13 5.55
N ALA A 23 -6.36 15.28 6.24
CA ALA A 23 -5.06 15.50 5.60
C ALA A 23 -4.59 14.35 4.69
N ALA A 24 -5.00 13.10 4.94
CA ALA A 24 -4.69 11.97 4.06
C ALA A 24 -5.50 12.04 2.77
N ILE A 25 -6.79 12.37 2.87
CA ILE A 25 -7.66 12.60 1.70
C ILE A 25 -7.09 13.72 0.84
N ASP A 26 -6.74 14.87 1.45
CA ASP A 26 -6.18 16.03 0.75
C ASP A 26 -4.83 15.69 0.10
N GLN A 27 -4.01 14.89 0.75
CA GLN A 27 -2.73 14.45 0.20
C GLN A 27 -2.94 13.57 -1.03
N LEU A 28 -3.85 12.60 -0.94
CA LEU A 28 -4.15 11.70 -2.06
C LEU A 28 -4.77 12.48 -3.23
N GLU A 29 -5.61 13.47 -2.96
CA GLU A 29 -6.18 14.37 -3.98
C GLU A 29 -5.10 15.21 -4.69
N ARG A 30 -4.11 15.71 -3.98
CA ARG A 30 -2.97 16.40 -4.61
C ARG A 30 -2.19 15.45 -5.54
N TRP A 31 -2.00 14.21 -5.11
CA TRP A 31 -1.37 13.20 -5.95
C TRP A 31 -2.22 12.83 -7.18
N SER A 32 -3.54 12.73 -7.03
CA SER A 32 -4.43 12.45 -8.15
C SER A 32 -4.35 13.54 -9.23
N LYS A 33 -4.37 14.81 -8.82
CA LYS A 33 -4.22 15.96 -9.72
C LYS A 33 -2.85 15.95 -10.40
N LYS A 34 -1.78 15.74 -9.64
CA LYS A 34 -0.40 15.74 -10.17
C LYS A 34 -0.19 14.62 -11.20
N LEU A 35 -0.75 13.45 -10.97
CA LEU A 35 -0.59 12.27 -11.82
C LEU A 35 -1.71 12.11 -12.86
N ASN A 36 -2.65 13.06 -12.91
CA ASN A 36 -3.83 13.00 -13.76
C ASN A 36 -4.58 11.65 -13.62
N CYS A 37 -4.82 11.24 -12.38
CA CYS A 37 -5.63 10.08 -12.03
C CYS A 37 -6.95 10.54 -11.44
N GLU A 38 -8.04 9.83 -11.70
CA GLU A 38 -9.28 10.07 -10.99
C GLU A 38 -9.19 9.62 -9.52
N ILE A 39 -9.93 10.28 -8.64
CA ILE A 39 -10.00 9.92 -7.23
C ILE A 39 -11.43 9.71 -6.77
N ILE A 40 -11.69 8.59 -6.14
CA ILE A 40 -12.94 8.30 -5.45
C ILE A 40 -12.75 8.57 -3.96
N LYS A 41 -13.49 9.51 -3.43
CA LYS A 41 -13.45 9.93 -2.03
C LYS A 41 -14.86 10.20 -1.50
N SER A 42 -15.00 10.33 -0.20
CA SER A 42 -16.22 10.76 0.49
C SER A 42 -15.88 11.77 1.58
N GLU A 43 -16.89 12.33 2.24
CA GLU A 43 -16.71 13.23 3.36
C GLU A 43 -15.87 12.58 4.48
N PRO A 44 -15.05 13.36 5.19
CA PRO A 44 -14.31 12.87 6.35
C PRO A 44 -15.22 12.15 7.34
N GLY A 45 -14.77 11.00 7.86
CA GLY A 45 -15.54 10.17 8.78
C GLY A 45 -16.55 9.22 8.13
N SER A 46 -16.64 9.21 6.80
CA SER A 46 -17.46 8.22 6.07
C SER A 46 -16.94 6.80 6.32
N ASP A 47 -17.81 5.78 6.17
CA ASP A 47 -17.40 4.39 6.25
C ASP A 47 -16.44 4.02 5.10
N PRO A 48 -15.17 3.63 5.39
CA PRO A 48 -14.20 3.27 4.38
C PRO A 48 -14.65 2.17 3.42
N ALA A 49 -15.39 1.19 3.93
CA ALA A 49 -15.91 0.10 3.09
C ALA A 49 -16.95 0.60 2.08
N SER A 50 -17.75 1.62 2.44
CA SER A 50 -18.67 2.25 1.49
C SER A 50 -17.93 2.98 0.37
N VAL A 51 -16.81 3.65 0.69
CA VAL A 51 -15.97 4.32 -0.33
C VAL A 51 -15.35 3.29 -1.27
N ALA A 52 -14.79 2.20 -0.72
CA ALA A 52 -14.21 1.12 -1.50
C ALA A 52 -15.26 0.46 -2.43
N TYR A 53 -16.47 0.21 -1.92
CA TYR A 53 -17.55 -0.36 -2.73
C TYR A 53 -17.90 0.53 -3.92
N LYS A 54 -18.14 1.83 -3.68
CA LYS A 54 -18.43 2.81 -4.74
C LYS A 54 -17.32 2.86 -5.79
N ALA A 55 -16.07 2.81 -5.33
CA ALA A 55 -14.91 2.82 -6.22
C ALA A 55 -14.85 1.59 -7.12
N MET A 56 -15.13 0.41 -6.59
CA MET A 56 -15.17 -0.83 -7.37
C MET A 56 -16.32 -0.84 -8.38
N GLU A 57 -17.51 -0.32 -8.03
CA GLU A 57 -18.61 -0.14 -8.98
C GLU A 57 -18.22 0.83 -10.09
N PHE A 58 -17.61 1.97 -9.74
CA PHE A 58 -17.11 2.94 -10.69
C PHE A 58 -16.07 2.32 -11.64
N ALA A 59 -15.08 1.60 -11.09
CA ALA A 59 -14.03 0.95 -11.86
C ALA A 59 -14.61 -0.06 -12.88
N LYS A 60 -15.55 -0.88 -12.43
CA LYS A 60 -16.22 -1.86 -13.31
C LYS A 60 -17.02 -1.19 -14.41
N LYS A 61 -17.77 -0.11 -14.10
CA LYS A 61 -18.59 0.62 -15.08
C LYS A 61 -17.75 1.33 -16.14
N ASN A 62 -16.59 1.83 -15.76
CA ASN A 62 -15.72 2.64 -16.62
C ASN A 62 -14.53 1.86 -17.19
N ASN A 63 -14.47 0.54 -17.00
CA ASN A 63 -13.38 -0.33 -17.45
C ASN A 63 -11.99 0.14 -16.97
N VAL A 64 -11.91 0.55 -15.72
CA VAL A 64 -10.64 0.96 -15.09
C VAL A 64 -9.77 -0.27 -14.87
N ASP A 65 -8.49 -0.18 -15.26
CA ASP A 65 -7.55 -1.31 -15.15
C ASP A 65 -7.04 -1.51 -13.73
N ILE A 66 -6.74 -0.40 -13.02
CA ILE A 66 -6.11 -0.44 -11.70
C ILE A 66 -6.84 0.46 -10.71
N THR A 67 -7.28 -0.12 -9.61
CA THR A 67 -7.86 0.59 -8.47
C THR A 67 -6.88 0.55 -7.29
N LEU A 68 -6.31 1.70 -6.91
CA LEU A 68 -5.40 1.82 -5.78
C LEU A 68 -6.16 2.34 -4.56
N ILE A 69 -6.39 1.47 -3.59
CA ILE A 69 -7.14 1.77 -2.37
C ILE A 69 -6.16 2.12 -1.25
N ASP A 70 -6.12 3.40 -0.87
CA ASP A 70 -5.36 3.89 0.28
C ASP A 70 -6.16 3.75 1.56
N THR A 71 -5.60 3.03 2.53
CA THR A 71 -6.27 2.69 3.79
C THR A 71 -5.55 3.29 5.00
N ALA A 72 -6.27 3.48 6.10
CA ALA A 72 -5.65 3.92 7.35
C ALA A 72 -4.55 2.96 7.81
N GLY A 73 -3.42 3.48 8.31
CA GLY A 73 -2.26 2.67 8.74
C GLY A 73 -2.00 2.72 10.26
N ARG A 74 -2.90 3.32 11.07
CA ARG A 74 -2.64 3.57 12.48
C ARG A 74 -3.03 2.39 13.38
N LEU A 75 -2.03 1.71 13.93
CA LEU A 75 -2.18 0.58 14.85
C LEU A 75 -2.68 0.94 16.26
N GLN A 76 -2.86 2.23 16.57
CA GLN A 76 -3.26 2.68 17.92
C GLN A 76 -4.64 2.16 18.35
N ASN A 77 -5.55 1.89 17.39
CA ASN A 77 -6.82 1.21 17.64
C ASN A 77 -6.93 -0.06 16.80
N LYS A 78 -6.04 -1.00 17.11
CA LYS A 78 -5.75 -2.21 16.34
C LYS A 78 -7.00 -3.01 15.97
N LYS A 79 -7.92 -3.22 16.92
CA LYS A 79 -9.11 -4.06 16.70
C LYS A 79 -10.05 -3.47 15.64
N ASN A 80 -10.35 -2.18 15.77
CA ASN A 80 -11.26 -1.49 14.84
C ASN A 80 -10.64 -1.42 13.42
N LEU A 81 -9.35 -1.12 13.34
CA LEU A 81 -8.62 -1.05 12.08
C LEU A 81 -8.63 -2.40 11.34
N MET A 82 -8.43 -3.50 12.07
CA MET A 82 -8.43 -4.84 11.49
C MET A 82 -9.81 -5.28 10.98
N GLU A 83 -10.88 -4.87 11.66
CA GLU A 83 -12.23 -5.10 11.18
C GLU A 83 -12.57 -4.25 9.95
N GLU A 84 -12.06 -3.01 9.90
CA GLU A 84 -12.19 -2.13 8.75
C GLU A 84 -11.55 -2.73 7.50
N TYR A 85 -10.32 -3.26 7.60
CA TYR A 85 -9.68 -3.95 6.48
C TYR A 85 -10.47 -5.16 5.99
N LYS A 86 -11.01 -5.98 6.90
CA LYS A 86 -11.89 -7.10 6.52
C LYS A 86 -13.12 -6.62 5.77
N LYS A 87 -13.74 -5.53 6.23
CA LYS A 87 -14.90 -4.96 5.55
C LYS A 87 -14.55 -4.48 4.15
N ILE A 88 -13.44 -3.74 3.99
CA ILE A 88 -12.95 -3.27 2.68
C ILE A 88 -12.73 -4.48 1.76
N ALA A 89 -11.99 -5.49 2.19
CA ALA A 89 -11.75 -6.69 1.40
C ALA A 89 -13.03 -7.44 1.03
N ASN A 90 -14.00 -7.50 1.95
CA ASN A 90 -15.26 -8.18 1.69
C ASN A 90 -16.13 -7.43 0.68
N VAL A 91 -16.16 -6.10 0.72
CA VAL A 91 -16.97 -5.32 -0.24
C VAL A 91 -16.34 -5.31 -1.62
N THR A 92 -15.00 -5.31 -1.74
CA THR A 92 -14.33 -5.43 -3.03
C THR A 92 -14.64 -6.78 -3.70
N LYS A 93 -14.66 -7.88 -2.93
CA LYS A 93 -15.05 -9.23 -3.41
C LYS A 93 -16.49 -9.33 -3.92
N LYS A 94 -17.39 -8.49 -3.44
CA LYS A 94 -18.78 -8.48 -3.95
C LYS A 94 -18.86 -8.02 -5.42
N ILE A 95 -17.94 -7.18 -5.85
CA ILE A 95 -17.90 -6.64 -7.21
C ILE A 95 -16.99 -7.47 -8.11
N ASP A 96 -15.83 -7.89 -7.57
CA ASP A 96 -14.89 -8.78 -8.21
C ASP A 96 -14.48 -9.89 -7.22
N PRO A 97 -14.88 -11.14 -7.45
CA PRO A 97 -14.61 -12.26 -6.54
C PRO A 97 -13.12 -12.51 -6.27
N ASN A 98 -12.23 -12.06 -7.19
CA ASN A 98 -10.79 -12.20 -7.07
C ASN A 98 -10.12 -11.03 -6.31
N ALA A 99 -10.85 -9.93 -6.05
CA ALA A 99 -10.32 -8.79 -5.31
C ALA A 99 -10.23 -9.10 -3.80
N PRO A 100 -9.30 -8.44 -3.06
CA PRO A 100 -8.21 -7.65 -3.59
C PRO A 100 -7.17 -8.55 -4.29
N HIS A 101 -6.70 -8.17 -5.47
CA HIS A 101 -5.69 -8.93 -6.23
C HIS A 101 -4.33 -8.84 -5.55
N GLU A 102 -4.02 -7.67 -4.99
CA GLU A 102 -2.80 -7.40 -4.24
C GLU A 102 -3.10 -6.70 -2.93
N VAL A 103 -2.42 -7.12 -1.87
CA VAL A 103 -2.43 -6.48 -0.55
C VAL A 103 -0.98 -6.12 -0.21
N LEU A 104 -0.64 -4.84 -0.38
CA LEU A 104 0.71 -4.35 -0.17
C LEU A 104 0.82 -3.71 1.21
N LEU A 105 1.69 -4.24 2.05
CA LEU A 105 1.99 -3.66 3.35
C LEU A 105 3.19 -2.72 3.24
N ILE A 106 2.97 -1.45 3.61
CA ILE A 106 4.02 -0.43 3.64
C ILE A 106 4.64 -0.40 5.04
N LEU A 107 5.95 -0.58 5.10
CA LEU A 107 6.72 -0.67 6.32
C LEU A 107 7.77 0.44 6.40
N ASP A 108 7.89 1.06 7.56
CA ASP A 108 8.93 2.06 7.85
C ASP A 108 10.15 1.36 8.47
N ALA A 109 11.28 1.36 7.77
CA ALA A 109 12.52 0.71 8.22
C ALA A 109 13.04 1.25 9.57
N THR A 110 12.65 2.47 9.95
CA THR A 110 13.04 3.05 11.25
C THR A 110 12.32 2.44 12.44
N SER A 111 11.24 1.68 12.20
CA SER A 111 10.45 1.03 13.26
C SER A 111 11.13 -0.20 13.88
N GLY A 112 12.29 -0.63 13.38
CA GLY A 112 13.08 -1.71 13.94
C GLY A 112 12.30 -3.02 14.09
N GLN A 113 12.42 -3.70 15.23
CA GLN A 113 11.77 -4.98 15.49
C GLN A 113 10.22 -4.93 15.46
N ASN A 114 9.63 -3.74 15.61
CA ASN A 114 8.18 -3.58 15.53
C ASN A 114 7.61 -3.94 14.15
N ILE A 115 8.43 -3.87 13.10
CA ILE A 115 8.05 -4.27 11.75
C ILE A 115 7.62 -5.74 11.69
N ILE A 116 8.33 -6.63 12.39
CA ILE A 116 8.01 -8.06 12.44
C ILE A 116 6.62 -8.27 13.01
N ASN A 117 6.32 -7.59 14.11
CA ASN A 117 5.00 -7.65 14.74
C ASN A 117 3.91 -7.11 13.82
N GLN A 118 4.19 -6.01 13.09
CA GLN A 118 3.25 -5.46 12.11
C GLN A 118 2.91 -6.49 11.02
N VAL A 119 3.91 -7.07 10.36
CA VAL A 119 3.69 -8.08 9.32
C VAL A 119 2.85 -9.24 9.86
N GLU A 120 3.18 -9.74 11.05
CA GLU A 120 2.49 -10.86 11.66
C GLU A 120 1.01 -10.57 11.93
N GLU A 121 0.72 -9.41 12.48
CA GLU A 121 -0.64 -9.00 12.82
C GLU A 121 -1.50 -8.74 11.57
N PHE A 122 -0.95 -8.04 10.59
CA PHE A 122 -1.67 -7.80 9.34
C PHE A 122 -1.93 -9.09 8.57
N ASN A 123 -0.95 -9.98 8.50
CA ASN A 123 -1.07 -11.25 7.76
C ASN A 123 -2.09 -12.24 8.40
N LYS A 124 -2.39 -12.10 9.70
CA LYS A 124 -3.47 -12.85 10.36
C LYS A 124 -4.86 -12.43 9.88
N ILE A 125 -4.99 -11.24 9.36
CA ILE A 125 -6.28 -10.62 9.04
C ILE A 125 -6.60 -10.70 7.55
N ILE A 126 -5.64 -10.29 6.75
CA ILE A 126 -5.71 -10.31 5.28
C ILE A 126 -4.37 -10.83 4.77
N PRO A 127 -4.36 -11.85 3.91
CA PRO A 127 -3.12 -12.33 3.31
C PRO A 127 -2.38 -11.20 2.61
N ILE A 128 -1.20 -10.87 3.09
CA ILE A 128 -0.31 -9.89 2.45
C ILE A 128 0.31 -10.55 1.24
N THR A 129 0.31 -9.87 0.09
CA THR A 129 0.89 -10.38 -1.15
C THR A 129 2.25 -9.76 -1.47
N GLY A 130 2.56 -8.59 -0.88
CA GLY A 130 3.83 -7.93 -1.10
C GLY A 130 4.16 -6.86 -0.06
N LEU A 131 5.42 -6.50 0.00
CA LEU A 131 5.95 -5.51 0.94
C LEU A 131 6.54 -4.32 0.18
N ILE A 132 6.30 -3.12 0.71
CA ILE A 132 7.01 -1.91 0.32
C ILE A 132 7.77 -1.40 1.55
N MET A 133 9.07 -1.20 1.43
CA MET A 133 9.88 -0.68 2.52
C MET A 133 10.23 0.78 2.27
N THR A 134 10.07 1.62 3.27
CA THR A 134 10.42 3.04 3.22
C THR A 134 11.53 3.39 4.21
N LYS A 135 12.20 4.51 3.99
CA LYS A 135 13.25 5.06 4.86
C LYS A 135 14.43 4.11 5.10
N LEU A 136 14.87 3.45 4.04
CA LEU A 136 16.00 2.51 4.04
C LEU A 136 17.38 3.18 4.01
N ASP A 137 17.48 4.45 4.30
CA ASP A 137 18.71 5.21 4.33
C ASP A 137 19.65 4.68 5.44
N GLY A 138 20.55 3.77 5.06
CA GLY A 138 21.59 3.19 5.91
C GLY A 138 21.58 1.66 5.97
N THR A 139 22.80 1.10 6.05
CA THR A 139 23.09 -0.35 5.97
C THR A 139 22.47 -1.19 7.10
N ALA A 140 22.39 -0.62 8.32
CA ALA A 140 21.80 -1.32 9.47
C ALA A 140 20.32 -1.68 9.26
N LYS A 141 19.60 -0.94 8.39
CA LYS A 141 18.18 -1.15 8.12
C LYS A 141 17.93 -2.21 7.04
N GLY A 142 18.90 -2.51 6.20
CA GLY A 142 18.81 -3.57 5.18
C GLY A 142 18.68 -4.98 5.78
N GLY A 143 19.28 -5.22 6.95
CA GLY A 143 19.19 -6.50 7.63
C GLY A 143 17.78 -6.89 8.04
N ILE A 144 16.94 -5.93 8.45
CA ILE A 144 15.54 -6.18 8.81
C ILE A 144 14.72 -6.64 7.59
N LEU A 145 14.99 -6.07 6.42
CA LEU A 145 14.34 -6.44 5.17
C LEU A 145 14.59 -7.91 4.82
N ILE A 146 15.86 -8.34 4.92
CA ILE A 146 16.26 -9.73 4.68
C ILE A 146 15.58 -10.67 5.68
N ALA A 147 15.55 -10.29 6.96
CA ALA A 147 14.93 -11.09 8.01
C ALA A 147 13.43 -11.30 7.77
N ILE A 148 12.71 -10.26 7.34
CA ILE A 148 11.28 -10.32 7.04
C ILE A 148 11.02 -11.18 5.80
N ALA A 149 11.76 -10.93 4.72
CA ALA A 149 11.62 -11.69 3.48
C ALA A 149 11.86 -13.19 3.71
N LYS A 150 12.88 -13.55 4.50
CA LYS A 150 13.19 -14.93 4.88
C LYS A 150 12.11 -15.56 5.76
N LYS A 151 11.64 -14.83 6.78
CA LYS A 151 10.67 -15.35 7.76
C LYS A 151 9.29 -15.56 7.15
N TYR A 152 8.80 -14.61 6.38
CA TYR A 152 7.41 -14.61 5.87
C TYR A 152 7.29 -15.04 4.41
N LYS A 153 8.40 -15.16 3.69
CA LYS A 153 8.45 -15.50 2.25
C LYS A 153 7.60 -14.55 1.39
N LEU A 154 7.44 -13.31 1.83
CA LEU A 154 6.73 -12.27 1.11
C LEU A 154 7.69 -11.55 0.14
N PRO A 155 7.27 -11.28 -1.09
CA PRO A 155 8.07 -10.52 -2.02
C PRO A 155 8.17 -9.06 -1.59
N ILE A 156 9.36 -8.49 -1.74
CA ILE A 156 9.56 -7.05 -1.64
C ILE A 156 9.30 -6.48 -3.02
N ILE A 157 8.33 -5.60 -3.13
CA ILE A 157 7.89 -5.04 -4.41
C ILE A 157 8.66 -3.76 -4.75
N ALA A 158 8.83 -2.88 -3.77
CA ALA A 158 9.46 -1.58 -3.99
C ALA A 158 10.13 -1.04 -2.72
N LEU A 159 11.04 -0.09 -2.93
CA LEU A 159 11.72 0.69 -1.90
C LEU A 159 11.36 2.16 -2.05
N GLY A 160 10.90 2.79 -0.97
CA GLY A 160 10.73 4.24 -0.88
C GLY A 160 12.01 4.86 -0.33
N LEU A 161 12.75 5.57 -1.16
CA LEU A 161 14.05 6.17 -0.84
C LEU A 161 13.95 7.67 -0.54
N GLY A 162 12.76 8.25 -0.66
CA GLY A 162 12.49 9.66 -0.41
C GLY A 162 11.00 9.99 -0.53
N GLU A 163 10.66 11.27 -0.71
CA GLU A 163 9.29 11.78 -0.68
C GLU A 163 8.72 12.14 -2.06
N LYS A 164 9.55 12.12 -3.11
CA LYS A 164 9.15 12.47 -4.46
C LYS A 164 8.54 11.26 -5.18
N GLU A 165 7.86 11.51 -6.30
CA GLU A 165 7.25 10.46 -7.12
C GLU A 165 8.25 9.47 -7.72
N ASP A 166 9.48 9.92 -7.97
CA ASP A 166 10.56 9.12 -8.54
C ASP A 166 11.40 8.40 -7.46
N ASP A 167 11.14 8.68 -6.19
CA ASP A 167 11.86 8.06 -5.06
C ASP A 167 11.27 6.69 -4.67
N LEU A 168 10.31 6.17 -5.42
CA LEU A 168 9.81 4.81 -5.30
C LEU A 168 10.43 3.93 -6.38
N GLU A 169 11.37 3.08 -5.98
CA GLU A 169 12.08 2.17 -6.89
C GLU A 169 11.55 0.74 -6.78
N ILE A 170 11.40 0.06 -7.92
CA ILE A 170 11.12 -1.37 -7.95
C ILE A 170 12.30 -2.12 -7.32
N PHE A 171 12.00 -3.02 -6.38
CA PHE A 171 13.03 -3.79 -5.69
C PHE A 171 13.74 -4.76 -6.65
N LYS A 172 15.07 -4.71 -6.66
CA LYS A 172 15.93 -5.61 -7.41
C LYS A 172 16.91 -6.29 -6.46
N ALA A 173 16.68 -7.58 -6.19
CA ALA A 173 17.43 -8.35 -5.19
C ALA A 173 18.95 -8.32 -5.42
N GLU A 174 19.40 -8.43 -6.67
CA GLU A 174 20.83 -8.40 -7.01
C GLU A 174 21.47 -7.04 -6.70
N GLN A 175 20.79 -5.94 -7.04
CA GLN A 175 21.29 -4.59 -6.77
C GLN A 175 21.34 -4.32 -5.27
N PHE A 176 20.30 -4.74 -4.56
CA PHE A 176 20.25 -4.64 -3.11
C PHE A 176 21.36 -5.45 -2.43
N ALA A 177 21.58 -6.71 -2.85
CA ALA A 177 22.63 -7.56 -2.32
C ALA A 177 24.03 -6.96 -2.56
N LYS A 178 24.30 -6.46 -3.77
CA LYS A 178 25.57 -5.76 -4.08
C LYS A 178 25.78 -4.54 -3.19
N ALA A 179 24.77 -3.68 -3.06
CA ALA A 179 24.87 -2.51 -2.19
C ALA A 179 25.11 -2.91 -0.71
N PHE A 180 24.40 -3.94 -0.24
CA PHE A 180 24.51 -4.42 1.14
C PHE A 180 25.89 -5.03 1.46
N THR A 181 26.51 -5.74 0.50
CA THR A 181 27.83 -6.39 0.71
C THR A 181 29.02 -5.46 0.46
N GLN A 182 28.86 -4.37 -0.26
CA GLN A 182 29.93 -3.39 -0.48
C GLN A 182 30.19 -2.47 0.74
N PHE A 183 29.30 -2.47 1.73
CA PHE A 183 29.40 -1.68 2.94
C PHE A 183 29.86 -2.51 4.17
N ASN A 184 30.17 -3.79 3.98
CA ASN A 184 30.80 -4.66 4.95
C ASN A 184 32.22 -5.01 4.49
#